data_340bceb70cc81f195988e47e3c6226c3
#
_entry.id   340bceb70cc81f195988e47e3c6226c3
#
_cell.length_a   1.000
_cell.length_b   1.000
_cell.length_c   1.000
_cell.angle_alpha   90.00
_cell.angle_beta   90.00
_cell.angle_gamma   90.00
#
_symmetry.space_group_name_H-M   'P 1'
#
loop_
_entity.id
_entity.type
_entity.pdbx_description
1 polymer ?
#
loop_
_entity_poly.entity_id
_entity_poly.type
_entity_poly.pdbx_seq_one_letter_code
_entity_poly.pdbx_strand_id
1 'polypeptide(L)'
;MSAGAPGSLLRRNRDFRLLFTGEVAGRFGGALTNLSLPLIAVGVLHAGAFEAALLVAAKWVPWLLIGLPAGAWVDRMRRRTVMLVSTAVSLVLHLTVPAAAVLGVLTTGQLLAVATATGAAEVFFQTAYTAYLPTLVAEPDRAEGNAALHGSASAAQIVGLGAGGAAAQTFGPVNSLLANTATFLLSLLSTAAIRTREPAPAARRGDHPGTAPSPRPNLRREVSEGLRLITGDVWLRTFALHGALANMALMAYQSIQVVFLVEQARLSDGAIGAVVGAAGAGGVLGAAVARRVGAAIGTARALMLFLFWVPMLALLIPLTGPGAGVACYVLGSFAVSAGIVAGNVVRATFQQRHVPARVLGRISASGSFLNYGAIPLGALASGAAASAVGVVPAMWLATAAVPLAAAVLWLSPLPRLRDLPDGSAAPATPAASPTPVGRP
;
A
#
# COMPACT_ATOMS: atom_id res chain seq x y z
N MET A 1 21.64 13.14 -23.19
CA MET A 1 20.19 13.02 -23.43
C MET A 1 19.49 13.74 -22.29
N SER A 2 18.89 14.90 -22.56
CA SER A 2 18.28 15.77 -21.56
C SER A 2 17.04 15.07 -21.00
N ALA A 3 17.06 14.77 -19.70
CA ALA A 3 15.86 14.42 -18.97
C ALA A 3 14.89 15.59 -19.09
N GLY A 4 13.78 15.38 -19.79
CA GLY A 4 12.73 16.38 -19.93
C GLY A 4 12.22 16.80 -18.56
N ALA A 5 11.91 18.07 -18.36
CA ALA A 5 11.37 18.59 -17.11
C ALA A 5 10.09 17.81 -16.70
N PRO A 6 9.89 17.50 -15.40
CA PRO A 6 8.67 16.84 -14.93
C PRO A 6 7.46 17.72 -15.30
N GLY A 7 6.57 17.23 -16.10
CA GLY A 7 5.43 17.96 -16.69
C GLY A 7 5.43 17.96 -18.21
N SER A 8 6.51 17.55 -18.88
CA SER A 8 6.54 17.45 -20.33
C SER A 8 5.59 16.36 -20.86
N LEU A 9 5.53 15.19 -20.21
CA LEU A 9 4.68 14.06 -20.57
C LEU A 9 3.17 14.40 -20.38
N LEU A 10 2.82 15.04 -19.28
CA LEU A 10 1.46 15.50 -19.02
C LEU A 10 0.95 16.49 -20.06
N ARG A 11 1.85 17.30 -20.66
CA ARG A 11 1.49 18.24 -21.71
C ARG A 11 1.40 17.58 -23.09
N ARG A 12 2.30 16.65 -23.39
CA ARG A 12 2.42 15.98 -24.70
C ARG A 12 1.40 14.86 -24.90
N ASN A 13 1.07 14.10 -23.85
CA ASN A 13 0.22 12.91 -23.94
C ASN A 13 -1.13 13.13 -23.24
N ARG A 14 -2.19 13.33 -24.04
CA ARG A 14 -3.57 13.56 -23.56
C ARG A 14 -4.07 12.36 -22.76
N ASP A 15 -3.86 11.14 -23.22
CA ASP A 15 -4.40 9.94 -22.60
C ASP A 15 -3.67 9.62 -21.30
N PHE A 16 -2.37 9.89 -21.21
CA PHE A 16 -1.63 9.84 -19.96
C PHE A 16 -2.14 10.90 -18.95
N ARG A 17 -2.42 12.12 -19.40
CA ARG A 17 -3.00 13.16 -18.53
C ARG A 17 -4.37 12.75 -17.97
N LEU A 18 -5.21 12.11 -18.78
CA LEU A 18 -6.50 11.58 -18.33
C LEU A 18 -6.33 10.46 -17.30
N LEU A 19 -5.41 9.52 -17.55
CA LEU A 19 -5.07 8.47 -16.58
C LEU A 19 -4.55 9.07 -15.27
N PHE A 20 -3.64 10.04 -15.36
CA PHE A 20 -3.07 10.75 -14.21
C PHE A 20 -4.17 11.45 -13.39
N THR A 21 -5.05 12.21 -14.04
CA THR A 21 -6.15 12.91 -13.36
C THR A 21 -7.08 11.92 -12.66
N GLY A 22 -7.45 10.83 -13.35
CA GLY A 22 -8.30 9.78 -12.78
C GLY A 22 -7.66 9.08 -11.57
N GLU A 23 -6.35 8.78 -11.65
CA GLU A 23 -5.61 8.14 -10.56
C GLU A 23 -5.47 9.07 -9.34
N VAL A 24 -5.11 10.34 -9.56
CA VAL A 24 -5.02 11.33 -8.48
C VAL A 24 -6.36 11.52 -7.79
N ALA A 25 -7.45 11.65 -8.56
CA ALA A 25 -8.80 11.76 -8.02
C ALA A 25 -9.18 10.50 -7.23
N GLY A 26 -8.91 9.30 -7.76
CA GLY A 26 -9.19 8.03 -7.09
C GLY A 26 -8.41 7.87 -5.79
N ARG A 27 -7.11 8.23 -5.77
CA ARG A 27 -6.27 8.19 -4.56
C ARG A 27 -6.75 9.18 -3.49
N PHE A 28 -7.09 10.38 -3.92
CA PHE A 28 -7.64 11.40 -3.02
C PHE A 28 -8.96 10.91 -2.41
N GLY A 29 -9.89 10.39 -3.22
CA GLY A 29 -11.14 9.84 -2.74
C GLY A 29 -10.97 8.62 -1.84
N GLY A 30 -10.02 7.73 -2.17
CA GLY A 30 -9.66 6.59 -1.31
C GLY A 30 -9.15 7.03 0.07
N ALA A 31 -8.34 8.12 0.12
CA ALA A 31 -7.87 8.68 1.37
C ALA A 31 -9.01 9.28 2.21
N LEU A 32 -9.97 9.97 1.56
CA LEU A 32 -11.22 10.42 2.20
C LEU A 32 -11.96 9.24 2.85
N THR A 33 -12.18 8.17 2.10
CA THR A 33 -12.89 6.97 2.57
C THR A 33 -12.19 6.30 3.74
N ASN A 34 -10.86 6.19 3.69
CA ASN A 34 -10.08 5.56 4.76
C ASN A 34 -10.29 6.24 6.13
N LEU A 35 -10.64 7.51 6.14
CA LEU A 35 -10.97 8.25 7.36
C LEU A 35 -12.49 8.23 7.63
N SER A 36 -13.31 8.47 6.61
CA SER A 36 -14.77 8.62 6.78
C SER A 36 -15.46 7.34 7.23
N LEU A 37 -15.08 6.16 6.71
CA LEU A 37 -15.72 4.90 7.13
C LEU A 37 -15.54 4.59 8.61
N PRO A 38 -14.34 4.66 9.21
CA PRO A 38 -14.19 4.52 10.66
C PRO A 38 -14.91 5.61 11.46
N LEU A 39 -14.93 6.87 10.98
CA LEU A 39 -15.67 7.95 11.65
C LEU A 39 -17.18 7.71 11.63
N ILE A 40 -17.73 7.18 10.53
CA ILE A 40 -19.16 6.79 10.47
C ILE A 40 -19.43 5.65 11.44
N ALA A 41 -18.58 4.63 11.47
CA ALA A 41 -18.75 3.50 12.37
C ALA A 41 -18.76 3.94 13.83
N VAL A 42 -17.79 4.75 14.24
CA VAL A 42 -17.63 5.18 15.64
C VAL A 42 -18.62 6.30 16.00
N GLY A 43 -18.74 7.34 15.16
CA GLY A 43 -19.49 8.56 15.48
C GLY A 43 -20.98 8.45 15.20
N VAL A 44 -21.41 7.64 14.21
CA VAL A 44 -22.83 7.52 13.81
C VAL A 44 -23.45 6.22 14.31
N LEU A 45 -22.73 5.10 14.14
CA LEU A 45 -23.22 3.77 14.54
C LEU A 45 -22.79 3.34 15.94
N HIS A 46 -21.98 4.16 16.62
CA HIS A 46 -21.41 3.87 17.94
C HIS A 46 -20.70 2.51 18.02
N ALA A 47 -20.07 2.13 16.90
CA ALA A 47 -19.34 0.89 16.76
C ALA A 47 -18.13 0.86 17.69
N GLY A 48 -17.87 -0.29 18.30
CA GLY A 48 -16.70 -0.50 19.15
C GLY A 48 -15.38 -0.60 18.36
N ALA A 49 -14.28 -0.65 19.10
CA ALA A 49 -12.94 -0.73 18.49
C ALA A 49 -12.73 -1.98 17.62
N PHE A 50 -13.36 -3.12 17.98
CA PHE A 50 -13.30 -4.34 17.19
C PHE A 50 -14.00 -4.16 15.84
N GLU A 51 -15.18 -3.56 15.82
CA GLU A 51 -15.95 -3.33 14.57
C GLU A 51 -15.22 -2.33 13.67
N ALA A 52 -14.62 -1.28 14.23
CA ALA A 52 -13.78 -0.35 13.46
C ALA A 52 -12.55 -1.05 12.85
N ALA A 53 -11.89 -1.91 13.62
CA ALA A 53 -10.77 -2.71 13.13
C ALA A 53 -11.21 -3.75 12.08
N LEU A 54 -12.40 -4.33 12.24
CA LEU A 54 -12.98 -5.27 11.28
C LEU A 54 -13.26 -4.61 9.94
N LEU A 55 -13.67 -3.33 9.90
CA LEU A 55 -13.82 -2.56 8.66
C LEU A 55 -12.50 -2.44 7.90
N VAL A 56 -11.41 -2.14 8.61
CA VAL A 56 -10.08 -2.09 8.00
C VAL A 56 -9.67 -3.47 7.48
N ALA A 57 -9.85 -4.52 8.28
CA ALA A 57 -9.56 -5.89 7.85
C ALA A 57 -10.38 -6.30 6.62
N ALA A 58 -11.68 -6.01 6.61
CA ALA A 58 -12.61 -6.33 5.53
C ALA A 58 -12.17 -5.73 4.19
N LYS A 59 -11.64 -4.51 4.19
CA LYS A 59 -11.08 -3.87 2.99
C LYS A 59 -9.87 -4.62 2.42
N TRP A 60 -9.03 -5.22 3.27
CA TRP A 60 -7.79 -5.88 2.84
C TRP A 60 -7.93 -7.38 2.59
N VAL A 61 -8.98 -8.03 3.11
CA VAL A 61 -9.26 -9.45 2.88
C VAL A 61 -9.27 -9.83 1.39
N PRO A 62 -9.86 -9.04 0.46
CA PRO A 62 -9.80 -9.34 -0.96
C PRO A 62 -8.39 -9.42 -1.53
N TRP A 63 -7.45 -8.61 -1.04
CA TRP A 63 -6.05 -8.70 -1.48
C TRP A 63 -5.43 -10.06 -1.15
N LEU A 64 -5.78 -10.64 -0.01
CA LEU A 64 -5.33 -11.96 0.39
C LEU A 64 -5.96 -13.08 -0.45
N LEU A 65 -7.28 -12.98 -0.69
CA LEU A 65 -8.04 -14.04 -1.36
C LEU A 65 -7.88 -14.03 -2.87
N ILE A 66 -7.97 -12.85 -3.49
CA ILE A 66 -8.01 -12.71 -4.95
C ILE A 66 -6.83 -11.93 -5.53
N GLY A 67 -5.93 -11.37 -4.71
CA GLY A 67 -4.80 -10.58 -5.20
C GLY A 67 -3.91 -11.33 -6.18
N LEU A 68 -3.62 -12.60 -5.92
CA LEU A 68 -2.83 -13.43 -6.82
C LEU A 68 -3.59 -13.84 -8.10
N PRO A 69 -4.82 -14.39 -8.04
CA PRO A 69 -5.54 -14.78 -9.25
C PRO A 69 -6.02 -13.58 -10.08
N ALA A 70 -6.18 -12.39 -9.49
CA ALA A 70 -6.61 -11.18 -10.20
C ALA A 70 -5.71 -10.84 -11.39
N GLY A 71 -4.38 -11.05 -11.26
CA GLY A 71 -3.44 -10.85 -12.37
C GLY A 71 -3.80 -11.70 -13.58
N ALA A 72 -4.00 -13.00 -13.36
CA ALA A 72 -4.35 -13.94 -14.44
C ALA A 72 -5.73 -13.66 -15.07
N TRP A 73 -6.67 -13.13 -14.31
CA TRP A 73 -7.99 -12.74 -14.81
C TRP A 73 -7.91 -11.45 -15.63
N VAL A 74 -7.21 -10.42 -15.11
CA VAL A 74 -7.03 -9.13 -15.78
C VAL A 74 -6.28 -9.27 -17.11
N ASP A 75 -5.30 -10.16 -17.20
CA ASP A 75 -4.56 -10.43 -18.45
C ASP A 75 -5.45 -10.96 -19.60
N ARG A 76 -6.60 -11.55 -19.25
CA ARG A 76 -7.59 -12.04 -20.21
C ARG A 76 -8.67 -11.03 -20.57
N MET A 77 -8.68 -9.88 -19.88
CA MET A 77 -9.68 -8.83 -20.02
C MET A 77 -9.07 -7.57 -20.61
N ARG A 78 -9.90 -6.68 -21.14
CA ARG A 78 -9.45 -5.34 -21.52
C ARG A 78 -9.23 -4.53 -20.24
N ARG A 79 -7.99 -4.11 -19.99
CA ARG A 79 -7.56 -3.44 -18.76
C ARG A 79 -8.37 -2.17 -18.48
N ARG A 80 -8.62 -1.36 -19.53
CA ARG A 80 -9.47 -0.17 -19.42
C ARG A 80 -10.89 -0.53 -18.97
N THR A 81 -11.49 -1.59 -19.48
CA THR A 81 -12.83 -2.03 -19.07
C THR A 81 -12.84 -2.47 -17.60
N VAL A 82 -11.81 -3.19 -17.17
CA VAL A 82 -11.66 -3.59 -15.75
C VAL A 82 -11.59 -2.35 -14.85
N MET A 83 -10.76 -1.35 -15.21
CA MET A 83 -10.66 -0.10 -14.45
C MET A 83 -11.99 0.64 -14.38
N LEU A 84 -12.72 0.76 -15.50
CA LEU A 84 -14.04 1.42 -15.55
C LEU A 84 -15.06 0.70 -14.67
N VAL A 85 -15.16 -0.61 -14.78
CA VAL A 85 -16.10 -1.41 -13.98
C VAL A 85 -15.76 -1.32 -12.49
N SER A 86 -14.49 -1.46 -12.12
CA SER A 86 -14.05 -1.37 -10.73
C SER A 86 -14.36 0.00 -10.13
N THR A 87 -14.11 1.10 -10.89
CA THR A 87 -14.43 2.46 -10.43
C THR A 87 -15.92 2.67 -10.32
N ALA A 88 -16.72 2.19 -11.29
CA ALA A 88 -18.18 2.29 -11.26
C ALA A 88 -18.79 1.52 -10.08
N VAL A 89 -18.31 0.32 -9.81
CA VAL A 89 -18.72 -0.48 -8.64
C VAL A 89 -18.39 0.27 -7.35
N SER A 90 -17.17 0.81 -7.22
CA SER A 90 -16.79 1.60 -6.04
C SER A 90 -17.68 2.84 -5.87
N LEU A 91 -17.97 3.55 -6.97
CA LEU A 91 -18.86 4.70 -6.97
C LEU A 91 -20.25 4.35 -6.44
N VAL A 92 -20.87 3.30 -7.00
CA VAL A 92 -22.23 2.86 -6.60
C VAL A 92 -22.23 2.43 -5.13
N LEU A 93 -21.26 1.61 -4.72
CA LEU A 93 -21.18 1.12 -3.33
C LEU A 93 -21.05 2.28 -2.33
N HIS A 94 -20.22 3.29 -2.60
CA HIS A 94 -20.07 4.44 -1.70
C HIS A 94 -21.34 5.30 -1.66
N LEU A 95 -22.14 5.37 -2.75
CA LEU A 95 -23.42 6.05 -2.74
C LEU A 95 -24.49 5.35 -1.89
N THR A 96 -24.40 4.03 -1.72
CA THR A 96 -25.35 3.29 -0.87
C THR A 96 -25.26 3.69 0.60
N VAL A 97 -24.10 4.15 1.08
CA VAL A 97 -23.90 4.50 2.51
C VAL A 97 -24.70 5.77 2.88
N PRO A 98 -24.53 6.92 2.21
CA PRO A 98 -25.35 8.10 2.52
C PRO A 98 -26.84 7.87 2.21
N ALA A 99 -27.17 7.09 1.17
CA ALA A 99 -28.57 6.74 0.88
C ALA A 99 -29.21 5.95 2.04
N ALA A 100 -28.51 4.93 2.57
CA ALA A 100 -29.00 4.17 3.71
C ALA A 100 -29.09 5.00 5.00
N ALA A 101 -28.14 5.94 5.18
CA ALA A 101 -28.18 6.85 6.33
C ALA A 101 -29.41 7.77 6.29
N VAL A 102 -29.76 8.33 5.11
CA VAL A 102 -30.96 9.15 4.94
C VAL A 102 -32.23 8.35 5.18
N LEU A 103 -32.23 7.07 4.80
CA LEU A 103 -33.38 6.18 5.03
C LEU A 103 -33.44 5.62 6.48
N GLY A 104 -32.43 5.92 7.32
CA GLY A 104 -32.37 5.42 8.69
C GLY A 104 -32.09 3.91 8.82
N VAL A 105 -31.57 3.27 7.75
CA VAL A 105 -31.31 1.81 7.69
C VAL A 105 -29.80 1.47 7.62
N LEU A 106 -28.93 2.45 7.86
CA LEU A 106 -27.49 2.24 7.87
C LEU A 106 -27.07 1.29 9.00
N THR A 107 -26.29 0.27 8.67
CA THR A 107 -25.79 -0.74 9.62
C THR A 107 -24.30 -0.98 9.48
N THR A 108 -23.64 -1.47 10.54
CA THR A 108 -22.23 -1.90 10.50
C THR A 108 -22.03 -3.02 9.47
N GLY A 109 -23.00 -3.93 9.31
CA GLY A 109 -22.96 -4.99 8.29
C GLY A 109 -22.91 -4.43 6.87
N GLN A 110 -23.64 -3.36 6.57
CA GLN A 110 -23.56 -2.68 5.28
C GLN A 110 -22.18 -2.04 5.07
N LEU A 111 -21.63 -1.36 6.08
CA LEU A 111 -20.28 -0.79 5.97
C LEU A 111 -19.23 -1.87 5.71
N LEU A 112 -19.32 -3.03 6.35
CA LEU A 112 -18.44 -4.19 6.13
C LEU A 112 -18.58 -4.72 4.68
N ALA A 113 -19.81 -4.87 4.19
CA ALA A 113 -20.06 -5.29 2.82
C ALA A 113 -19.47 -4.29 1.81
N VAL A 114 -19.67 -2.99 2.01
CA VAL A 114 -19.10 -1.92 1.17
C VAL A 114 -17.58 -1.94 1.25
N ALA A 115 -16.96 -2.05 2.42
CA ALA A 115 -15.51 -2.11 2.58
C ALA A 115 -14.91 -3.32 1.85
N THR A 116 -15.52 -4.51 2.00
CA THR A 116 -15.05 -5.73 1.32
C THR A 116 -15.20 -5.63 -0.19
N ALA A 117 -16.37 -5.21 -0.69
CA ALA A 117 -16.64 -5.12 -2.12
C ALA A 117 -15.77 -4.04 -2.81
N THR A 118 -15.56 -2.89 -2.16
CA THR A 118 -14.66 -1.85 -2.68
C THR A 118 -13.20 -2.29 -2.60
N GLY A 119 -12.80 -3.04 -1.58
CA GLY A 119 -11.48 -3.69 -1.50
C GLY A 119 -11.25 -4.65 -2.67
N ALA A 120 -12.25 -5.46 -3.04
CA ALA A 120 -12.17 -6.33 -4.22
C ALA A 120 -12.06 -5.53 -5.52
N ALA A 121 -12.86 -4.48 -5.68
CA ALA A 121 -12.77 -3.57 -6.82
C ALA A 121 -11.38 -2.90 -6.92
N GLU A 122 -10.79 -2.52 -5.79
CA GLU A 122 -9.44 -1.95 -5.75
C GLU A 122 -8.36 -2.93 -6.20
N VAL A 123 -8.46 -4.23 -5.84
CA VAL A 123 -7.54 -5.27 -6.34
C VAL A 123 -7.55 -5.33 -7.86
N PHE A 124 -8.73 -5.39 -8.47
CA PHE A 124 -8.87 -5.41 -9.93
C PHE A 124 -8.38 -4.12 -10.58
N PHE A 125 -8.73 -2.96 -10.00
CA PHE A 125 -8.30 -1.67 -10.50
C PHE A 125 -6.78 -1.55 -10.51
N GLN A 126 -6.11 -1.81 -9.39
CA GLN A 126 -4.66 -1.68 -9.26
C GLN A 126 -3.91 -2.65 -10.18
N THR A 127 -4.41 -3.88 -10.31
CA THR A 127 -3.84 -4.87 -11.21
C THR A 127 -3.95 -4.43 -12.68
N ALA A 128 -5.13 -3.94 -13.08
CA ALA A 128 -5.35 -3.44 -14.44
C ALA A 128 -4.55 -2.17 -14.72
N TYR A 129 -4.50 -1.23 -13.78
CA TYR A 129 -3.80 0.04 -13.87
C TYR A 129 -2.30 -0.13 -14.10
N THR A 130 -1.63 -0.95 -13.29
CA THR A 130 -0.18 -1.21 -13.44
C THR A 130 0.16 -1.84 -14.78
N ALA A 131 -0.71 -2.70 -15.30
CA ALA A 131 -0.55 -3.33 -16.61
C ALA A 131 -0.95 -2.41 -17.77
N TYR A 132 -1.78 -1.39 -17.55
CA TYR A 132 -2.26 -0.47 -18.58
C TYR A 132 -1.28 0.66 -18.88
N LEU A 133 -0.55 1.17 -17.90
CA LEU A 133 0.40 2.28 -18.06
C LEU A 133 1.39 2.09 -19.23
N PRO A 134 2.04 0.91 -19.41
CA PRO A 134 2.96 0.69 -20.52
C PRO A 134 2.32 0.75 -21.91
N THR A 135 0.98 0.69 -22.01
CA THR A 135 0.26 0.82 -23.29
C THR A 135 0.02 2.28 -23.67
N LEU A 136 0.07 3.20 -22.71
CA LEU A 136 -0.16 4.64 -22.90
C LEU A 136 1.14 5.41 -23.08
N VAL A 137 2.24 4.91 -22.49
CA VAL A 137 3.51 5.64 -22.38
C VAL A 137 4.62 4.84 -23.07
N ALA A 138 5.31 5.49 -23.99
CA ALA A 138 6.47 4.90 -24.68
C ALA A 138 7.59 4.55 -23.68
N GLU A 139 8.40 3.56 -24.00
CA GLU A 139 9.44 3.05 -23.10
C GLU A 139 10.39 4.13 -22.54
N PRO A 140 10.87 5.11 -23.31
CA PRO A 140 11.73 6.18 -22.78
C PRO A 140 11.05 7.08 -21.76
N ASP A 141 9.73 7.26 -21.86
CA ASP A 141 8.95 8.17 -21.01
C ASP A 141 8.35 7.47 -19.76
N ARG A 142 8.49 6.12 -19.65
CA ARG A 142 7.90 5.36 -18.53
C ARG A 142 8.44 5.75 -17.17
N ALA A 143 9.72 6.09 -17.09
CA ALA A 143 10.33 6.54 -15.83
C ALA A 143 9.71 7.86 -15.35
N GLU A 144 9.52 8.83 -16.26
CA GLU A 144 8.85 10.11 -15.96
C GLU A 144 7.38 9.88 -15.55
N GLY A 145 6.66 9.03 -16.31
CA GLY A 145 5.28 8.68 -16.03
C GLY A 145 5.10 8.05 -14.65
N ASN A 146 5.92 7.06 -14.30
CA ASN A 146 5.89 6.43 -12.97
C ASN A 146 6.22 7.43 -11.85
N ALA A 147 7.23 8.28 -12.03
CA ALA A 147 7.61 9.29 -11.04
C ALA A 147 6.46 10.28 -10.80
N ALA A 148 5.78 10.74 -11.85
CA ALA A 148 4.63 11.63 -11.75
C ALA A 148 3.47 10.95 -10.98
N LEU A 149 3.13 9.70 -11.31
CA LEU A 149 2.05 8.95 -10.69
C LEU A 149 2.32 8.66 -9.22
N HIS A 150 3.51 8.16 -8.88
CA HIS A 150 3.86 7.88 -7.48
C HIS A 150 3.97 9.15 -6.62
N GLY A 151 4.54 10.22 -7.18
CA GLY A 151 4.63 11.51 -6.48
C GLY A 151 3.26 12.10 -6.19
N SER A 152 2.36 12.12 -7.19
CA SER A 152 1.02 12.62 -7.02
C SER A 152 0.15 11.75 -6.12
N ALA A 153 0.33 10.43 -6.14
CA ALA A 153 -0.36 9.51 -5.24
C ALA A 153 -0.04 9.81 -3.77
N SER A 154 1.24 10.05 -3.45
CA SER A 154 1.65 10.43 -2.10
C SER A 154 1.05 11.78 -1.67
N ALA A 155 1.06 12.78 -2.55
CA ALA A 155 0.45 14.08 -2.28
C ALA A 155 -1.08 13.96 -2.09
N ALA A 156 -1.76 13.21 -2.97
CA ALA A 156 -3.19 12.97 -2.89
C ALA A 156 -3.59 12.26 -1.59
N GLN A 157 -2.79 11.31 -1.12
CA GLN A 157 -3.01 10.61 0.14
C GLN A 157 -2.96 11.57 1.34
N ILE A 158 -1.93 12.43 1.43
CA ILE A 158 -1.76 13.36 2.53
C ILE A 158 -2.87 14.42 2.53
N VAL A 159 -3.09 15.06 1.39
CA VAL A 159 -4.11 16.10 1.24
C VAL A 159 -5.51 15.50 1.42
N GLY A 160 -5.74 14.28 0.91
CA GLY A 160 -7.02 13.59 1.02
C GLY A 160 -7.39 13.24 2.45
N LEU A 161 -6.45 12.83 3.30
CA LEU A 161 -6.71 12.58 4.72
C LEU A 161 -7.12 13.87 5.45
N GLY A 162 -6.39 14.97 5.24
CA GLY A 162 -6.73 16.28 5.82
C GLY A 162 -8.07 16.82 5.33
N ALA A 163 -8.29 16.77 4.01
CA ALA A 163 -9.55 17.18 3.39
C ALA A 163 -10.73 16.29 3.84
N GLY A 164 -10.49 14.99 4.08
CA GLY A 164 -11.49 14.06 4.60
C GLY A 164 -11.97 14.43 5.98
N GLY A 165 -11.05 14.77 6.88
CA GLY A 165 -11.39 15.26 8.21
C GLY A 165 -12.14 16.60 8.17
N ALA A 166 -11.68 17.56 7.36
CA ALA A 166 -12.36 18.82 7.18
C ALA A 166 -13.77 18.65 6.60
N ALA A 167 -13.94 17.78 5.60
CA ALA A 167 -15.24 17.46 5.04
C ALA A 167 -16.16 16.76 6.06
N ALA A 168 -15.63 15.84 6.84
CA ALA A 168 -16.36 15.15 7.91
C ALA A 168 -16.84 16.15 8.98
N GLN A 169 -16.00 17.12 9.35
CA GLN A 169 -16.35 18.14 10.34
C GLN A 169 -17.39 19.13 9.82
N THR A 170 -17.32 19.54 8.55
CA THR A 170 -18.21 20.58 7.99
C THR A 170 -19.56 20.03 7.55
N PHE A 171 -19.56 18.85 6.93
CA PHE A 171 -20.74 18.23 6.32
C PHE A 171 -21.24 16.99 7.07
N GLY A 172 -20.51 16.56 8.10
CA GLY A 172 -20.69 15.28 8.77
C GLY A 172 -19.99 14.12 8.03
N PRO A 173 -19.60 13.04 8.76
CA PRO A 173 -18.83 11.95 8.18
C PRO A 173 -19.59 11.18 7.10
N VAL A 174 -20.92 11.08 7.15
CA VAL A 174 -21.74 10.45 6.11
C VAL A 174 -21.71 11.26 4.81
N ASN A 175 -21.93 12.58 4.91
CA ASN A 175 -21.97 13.46 3.71
C ASN A 175 -20.56 13.64 3.11
N SER A 176 -19.49 13.48 3.89
CA SER A 176 -18.13 13.51 3.35
C SER A 176 -17.89 12.43 2.27
N LEU A 177 -18.64 11.31 2.31
CA LEU A 177 -18.61 10.30 1.26
C LEU A 177 -19.20 10.78 -0.08
N LEU A 178 -20.06 11.80 -0.09
CA LEU A 178 -20.53 12.41 -1.34
C LEU A 178 -19.38 13.15 -2.06
N ALA A 179 -18.49 13.79 -1.31
CA ALA A 179 -17.27 14.36 -1.89
C ALA A 179 -16.38 13.28 -2.51
N ASN A 180 -16.25 12.12 -1.85
CA ASN A 180 -15.57 10.97 -2.41
C ASN A 180 -16.26 10.46 -3.70
N THR A 181 -17.58 10.44 -3.73
CA THR A 181 -18.36 10.09 -4.92
C THR A 181 -18.00 10.96 -6.12
N ALA A 182 -17.83 12.28 -5.92
CA ALA A 182 -17.40 13.20 -6.98
C ALA A 182 -15.98 12.84 -7.49
N THR A 183 -15.07 12.41 -6.63
CA THR A 183 -13.72 11.99 -7.05
C THR A 183 -13.75 10.68 -7.85
N PHE A 184 -14.56 9.70 -7.47
CA PHE A 184 -14.75 8.49 -8.24
C PHE A 184 -15.43 8.77 -9.60
N LEU A 185 -16.40 9.68 -9.64
CA LEU A 185 -17.01 10.11 -10.89
C LEU A 185 -15.97 10.76 -11.82
N LEU A 186 -15.13 11.65 -11.29
CA LEU A 186 -14.03 12.24 -12.06
C LEU A 186 -13.06 11.18 -12.57
N SER A 187 -12.68 10.20 -11.74
CA SER A 187 -11.83 9.07 -12.12
C SER A 187 -12.48 8.23 -13.23
N LEU A 188 -13.77 7.94 -13.11
CA LEU A 188 -14.54 7.19 -14.09
C LEU A 188 -14.59 7.93 -15.43
N LEU A 189 -14.96 9.21 -15.42
CA LEU A 189 -15.06 10.04 -16.64
C LEU A 189 -13.70 10.23 -17.31
N SER A 190 -12.66 10.47 -16.52
CA SER A 190 -11.28 10.60 -17.02
C SER A 190 -10.84 9.31 -17.73
N THR A 191 -11.04 8.16 -17.09
CA THR A 191 -10.70 6.84 -17.67
C THR A 191 -11.55 6.53 -18.91
N ALA A 192 -12.85 6.92 -18.89
CA ALA A 192 -13.75 6.75 -20.03
C ALA A 192 -13.38 7.64 -21.21
N ALA A 193 -12.75 8.79 -20.99
CA ALA A 193 -12.31 9.71 -22.02
C ALA A 193 -11.01 9.30 -22.73
N ILE A 194 -10.28 8.28 -22.24
CA ILE A 194 -9.07 7.73 -22.86
C ILE A 194 -9.45 7.10 -24.19
N ARG A 195 -8.74 7.47 -25.26
CA ARG A 195 -9.04 7.01 -26.62
C ARG A 195 -8.07 5.95 -27.15
N THR A 196 -6.93 5.77 -26.50
CA THR A 196 -5.94 4.76 -26.90
C THR A 196 -6.59 3.37 -26.93
N ARG A 197 -6.59 2.76 -28.11
CA ARG A 197 -7.09 1.39 -28.27
C ARG A 197 -6.10 0.41 -27.65
N GLU A 198 -6.59 -0.35 -26.69
CA GLU A 198 -5.82 -1.50 -26.19
C GLU A 198 -5.66 -2.54 -27.30
N PRO A 199 -4.46 -3.10 -27.49
CA PRO A 199 -4.32 -4.32 -28.29
C PRO A 199 -5.30 -5.36 -27.76
N ALA A 200 -5.91 -6.15 -28.65
CA ALA A 200 -6.79 -7.24 -28.21
C ALA A 200 -6.07 -8.04 -27.13
N PRO A 201 -6.78 -8.45 -26.05
CA PRO A 201 -6.19 -9.32 -25.04
C PRO A 201 -5.47 -10.42 -25.80
N ALA A 202 -4.19 -10.67 -25.52
CA ALA A 202 -3.38 -11.60 -26.29
C ALA A 202 -4.11 -12.94 -26.27
N ALA A 203 -4.94 -13.14 -27.29
CA ALA A 203 -5.47 -14.44 -27.65
C ALA A 203 -4.23 -15.30 -27.81
N ARG A 204 -3.92 -16.07 -26.78
CA ARG A 204 -2.91 -17.13 -26.75
C ARG A 204 -1.73 -16.83 -27.68
N ARG A 205 -0.65 -16.25 -27.18
CA ARG A 205 0.67 -16.34 -27.80
C ARG A 205 1.10 -17.82 -27.90
N GLY A 206 0.25 -18.64 -28.48
CA GLY A 206 0.40 -20.09 -28.60
C GLY A 206 0.14 -20.60 -30.01
N ASP A 207 -0.41 -19.76 -30.91
CA ASP A 207 -0.75 -20.19 -32.28
C ASP A 207 0.25 -19.70 -33.35
N HIS A 208 1.52 -19.55 -33.01
CA HIS A 208 2.53 -19.65 -34.08
C HIS A 208 2.78 -21.13 -34.32
N PRO A 209 2.52 -21.63 -35.55
CA PRO A 209 2.86 -23.01 -35.92
C PRO A 209 4.36 -23.21 -35.70
N GLY A 210 4.72 -24.04 -34.69
CA GLY A 210 6.13 -24.38 -34.42
C GLY A 210 6.69 -23.95 -33.06
N THR A 211 5.98 -23.15 -32.23
CA THR A 211 6.39 -22.88 -30.86
C THR A 211 5.68 -23.81 -29.87
N ALA A 212 6.45 -24.58 -29.12
CA ALA A 212 5.90 -25.41 -28.04
C ALA A 212 5.01 -24.59 -27.13
N PRO A 213 3.84 -25.11 -26.68
CA PRO A 213 2.94 -24.39 -25.79
C PRO A 213 3.71 -23.95 -24.54
N SER A 214 3.79 -22.64 -24.31
CA SER A 214 4.36 -22.15 -23.07
C SER A 214 3.60 -22.80 -21.91
N PRO A 215 4.26 -23.39 -20.90
CA PRO A 215 3.59 -24.02 -19.78
C PRO A 215 2.60 -23.01 -19.19
N ARG A 216 1.35 -23.45 -18.99
CA ARG A 216 0.33 -22.61 -18.33
C ARG A 216 0.93 -22.07 -17.04
N PRO A 217 0.90 -20.75 -16.78
CA PRO A 217 1.41 -20.21 -15.54
C PRO A 217 0.72 -20.90 -14.37
N ASN A 218 1.46 -21.75 -13.67
CA ASN A 218 0.97 -22.43 -12.48
C ASN A 218 1.27 -21.49 -11.31
N LEU A 219 0.27 -20.67 -10.96
CA LEU A 219 0.38 -19.64 -9.93
C LEU A 219 0.97 -20.20 -8.62
N ARG A 220 0.55 -21.41 -8.22
CA ARG A 220 1.10 -22.07 -7.03
C ARG A 220 2.60 -22.34 -7.17
N ARG A 221 3.05 -22.75 -8.36
CA ARG A 221 4.47 -23.01 -8.64
C ARG A 221 5.27 -21.71 -8.66
N GLU A 222 4.76 -20.64 -9.25
CA GLU A 222 5.42 -19.33 -9.28
C GLU A 222 5.56 -18.72 -7.89
N VAL A 223 4.49 -18.80 -7.06
CA VAL A 223 4.53 -18.34 -5.67
C VAL A 223 5.48 -19.21 -4.85
N SER A 224 5.45 -20.53 -4.99
CA SER A 224 6.35 -21.43 -4.26
C SER A 224 7.81 -21.21 -4.64
N GLU A 225 8.08 -20.95 -5.92
CA GLU A 225 9.42 -20.62 -6.41
C GLU A 225 9.89 -19.26 -5.89
N GLY A 226 9.02 -18.24 -5.89
CA GLY A 226 9.31 -16.94 -5.28
C GLY A 226 9.58 -17.04 -3.78
N LEU A 227 8.78 -17.81 -3.04
CA LEU A 227 9.00 -18.07 -1.61
C LEU A 227 10.32 -18.83 -1.37
N ARG A 228 10.65 -19.82 -2.20
CA ARG A 228 11.92 -20.54 -2.10
C ARG A 228 13.11 -19.59 -2.32
N LEU A 229 13.03 -18.68 -3.30
CA LEU A 229 14.06 -17.66 -3.52
C LEU A 229 14.19 -16.72 -2.32
N ILE A 230 13.05 -16.27 -1.75
CA ILE A 230 13.05 -15.43 -0.55
C ILE A 230 13.66 -16.15 0.65
N THR A 231 13.29 -17.39 0.90
CA THR A 231 13.79 -18.16 2.06
C THR A 231 15.24 -18.59 1.91
N GLY A 232 15.72 -18.76 0.68
CA GLY A 232 17.09 -19.15 0.36
C GLY A 232 18.12 -18.03 0.52
N ASP A 233 17.69 -16.77 0.47
CA ASP A 233 18.58 -15.61 0.62
C ASP A 233 18.33 -14.92 1.96
N VAL A 234 19.40 -14.70 2.73
CA VAL A 234 19.30 -14.12 4.08
C VAL A 234 18.71 -12.71 4.07
N TRP A 235 19.05 -11.91 3.06
CA TRP A 235 18.58 -10.53 2.94
C TRP A 235 17.10 -10.47 2.55
N LEU A 236 16.73 -11.24 1.52
CA LEU A 236 15.35 -11.30 1.05
C LEU A 236 14.41 -11.84 2.13
N ARG A 237 14.85 -12.90 2.84
CA ARG A 237 14.09 -13.48 3.97
C ARG A 237 13.92 -12.48 5.10
N THR A 238 15.00 -11.80 5.51
CA THR A 238 14.94 -10.79 6.58
C THR A 238 14.02 -9.64 6.21
N PHE A 239 14.12 -9.11 5.00
CA PHE A 239 13.28 -7.99 4.57
C PHE A 239 11.82 -8.40 4.33
N ALA A 240 11.55 -9.62 3.87
CA ALA A 240 10.19 -10.12 3.71
C ALA A 240 9.51 -10.31 5.08
N LEU A 241 10.22 -10.94 6.03
CA LEU A 241 9.72 -11.15 7.39
C LEU A 241 9.51 -9.82 8.12
N HIS A 242 10.50 -8.92 8.08
CA HIS A 242 10.34 -7.57 8.63
C HIS A 242 9.16 -6.84 8.00
N GLY A 243 9.02 -6.88 6.66
CA GLY A 243 7.94 -6.23 5.95
C GLY A 243 6.56 -6.73 6.37
N ALA A 244 6.38 -8.05 6.49
CA ALA A 244 5.12 -8.65 6.95
C ALA A 244 4.79 -8.25 8.39
N LEU A 245 5.75 -8.36 9.31
CA LEU A 245 5.55 -7.99 10.71
C LEU A 245 5.33 -6.48 10.89
N ALA A 246 6.07 -5.65 10.16
CA ALA A 246 5.91 -4.20 10.20
C ALA A 246 4.55 -3.75 9.65
N ASN A 247 4.05 -4.37 8.56
CA ASN A 247 2.71 -4.08 8.05
C ASN A 247 1.62 -4.54 9.02
N MET A 248 1.81 -5.70 9.66
CA MET A 248 0.90 -6.18 10.71
C MET A 248 0.84 -5.20 11.88
N ALA A 249 1.99 -4.76 12.40
CA ALA A 249 2.07 -3.80 13.50
C ALA A 249 1.51 -2.41 13.12
N LEU A 250 1.82 -1.95 11.89
CA LEU A 250 1.31 -0.69 11.36
C LEU A 250 -0.22 -0.70 11.29
N MET A 251 -0.81 -1.78 10.74
CA MET A 251 -2.27 -1.91 10.66
C MET A 251 -2.90 -2.14 12.02
N ALA A 252 -2.19 -2.75 12.97
CA ALA A 252 -2.67 -2.90 14.33
C ALA A 252 -2.98 -1.55 14.96
N TYR A 253 -2.06 -0.57 14.94
CA TYR A 253 -2.36 0.72 15.54
C TYR A 253 -3.27 1.59 14.65
N GLN A 254 -3.14 1.52 13.32
CA GLN A 254 -3.97 2.34 12.42
C GLN A 254 -5.44 1.95 12.43
N SER A 255 -5.76 0.68 12.67
CA SER A 255 -7.17 0.22 12.68
C SER A 255 -7.96 0.73 13.89
N ILE A 256 -7.30 0.95 15.03
CA ILE A 256 -7.93 1.47 16.24
C ILE A 256 -7.65 2.96 16.48
N GLN A 257 -6.86 3.62 15.62
CA GLN A 257 -6.41 5.01 15.81
C GLN A 257 -7.56 6.01 15.90
N VAL A 258 -8.62 5.85 15.08
CA VAL A 258 -9.76 6.78 15.09
C VAL A 258 -10.50 6.68 16.43
N VAL A 259 -10.78 5.46 16.88
CA VAL A 259 -11.42 5.23 18.19
C VAL A 259 -10.56 5.83 19.30
N PHE A 260 -9.26 5.58 19.27
CA PHE A 260 -8.31 6.11 20.26
C PHE A 260 -8.28 7.65 20.27
N LEU A 261 -8.28 8.31 19.12
CA LEU A 261 -8.25 9.76 19.04
C LEU A 261 -9.57 10.39 19.48
N VAL A 262 -10.71 9.73 19.20
CA VAL A 262 -12.04 10.17 19.67
C VAL A 262 -12.14 10.03 21.19
N GLU A 263 -11.83 8.87 21.73
CA GLU A 263 -12.05 8.57 23.15
C GLU A 263 -11.00 9.22 24.07
N GLN A 264 -9.71 9.09 23.71
CA GLN A 264 -8.60 9.53 24.56
C GLN A 264 -8.24 11.00 24.36
N ALA A 265 -8.13 11.46 23.12
CA ALA A 265 -7.74 12.83 22.80
C ALA A 265 -8.94 13.78 22.68
N ARG A 266 -10.18 13.25 22.58
CA ARG A 266 -11.43 13.98 22.42
C ARG A 266 -11.40 14.96 21.25
N LEU A 267 -10.79 14.54 20.15
CA LEU A 267 -10.64 15.36 18.95
C LEU A 267 -11.93 15.38 18.13
N SER A 268 -12.19 16.52 17.50
CA SER A 268 -13.20 16.63 16.45
C SER A 268 -12.75 15.94 15.17
N ASP A 269 -13.68 15.58 14.27
CA ASP A 269 -13.41 14.88 13.02
C ASP A 269 -12.35 15.60 12.17
N GLY A 270 -12.43 16.94 12.08
CA GLY A 270 -11.45 17.75 11.36
C GLY A 270 -10.06 17.72 12.00
N ALA A 271 -10.00 17.75 13.33
CA ALA A 271 -8.73 17.65 14.04
C ALA A 271 -8.10 16.27 13.85
N ILE A 272 -8.90 15.18 13.85
CA ILE A 272 -8.43 13.82 13.56
C ILE A 272 -7.83 13.77 12.14
N GLY A 273 -8.52 14.32 11.15
CA GLY A 273 -8.03 14.37 9.77
C GLY A 273 -6.72 15.16 9.64
N ALA A 274 -6.64 16.32 10.31
CA ALA A 274 -5.42 17.14 10.30
C ALA A 274 -4.23 16.41 10.95
N VAL A 275 -4.45 15.77 12.09
CA VAL A 275 -3.42 15.05 12.85
C VAL A 275 -2.93 13.81 12.09
N VAL A 276 -3.85 13.03 11.51
CA VAL A 276 -3.51 11.85 10.69
C VAL A 276 -2.86 12.27 9.37
N GLY A 277 -3.32 13.38 8.76
CA GLY A 277 -2.71 13.94 7.56
C GLY A 277 -1.28 14.46 7.81
N ALA A 278 -1.05 15.12 8.94
CA ALA A 278 0.28 15.59 9.34
C ALA A 278 1.29 14.46 9.48
N ALA A 279 0.84 13.28 9.98
CA ALA A 279 1.67 12.08 10.03
C ALA A 279 2.18 11.66 8.63
N GLY A 280 1.35 11.82 7.59
CA GLY A 280 1.73 11.54 6.20
C GLY A 280 2.88 12.40 5.69
N ALA A 281 3.02 13.65 6.16
CA ALA A 281 4.14 14.52 5.81
C ALA A 281 5.51 13.93 6.24
N GLY A 282 5.52 13.11 7.29
CA GLY A 282 6.70 12.34 7.68
C GLY A 282 7.23 11.47 6.55
N GLY A 283 6.35 10.80 5.81
CA GLY A 283 6.75 9.98 4.67
C GLY A 283 7.45 10.77 3.58
N VAL A 284 6.99 11.99 3.28
CA VAL A 284 7.65 12.89 2.30
C VAL A 284 9.04 13.25 2.78
N LEU A 285 9.18 13.66 4.04
CA LEU A 285 10.48 13.95 4.60
C LEU A 285 11.38 12.71 4.54
N GLY A 286 10.88 11.55 4.95
CA GLY A 286 11.62 10.28 4.91
C GLY A 286 12.18 9.99 3.52
N ALA A 287 11.35 10.10 2.48
CA ALA A 287 11.78 9.92 1.09
C ALA A 287 12.88 10.91 0.68
N ALA A 288 12.74 12.18 1.07
CA ALA A 288 13.69 13.24 0.72
C ALA A 288 15.07 13.02 1.36
N VAL A 289 15.11 12.54 2.62
CA VAL A 289 16.37 12.39 3.35
C VAL A 289 17.04 11.03 3.16
N ALA A 290 16.30 10.00 2.75
CA ALA A 290 16.76 8.61 2.67
C ALA A 290 18.13 8.46 1.98
N ARG A 291 18.27 9.05 0.80
CA ARG A 291 19.51 8.97 0.01
C ARG A 291 20.68 9.69 0.67
N ARG A 292 20.43 10.89 1.23
CA ARG A 292 21.47 11.68 1.88
C ARG A 292 22.01 10.98 3.13
N VAL A 293 21.08 10.47 3.95
CA VAL A 293 21.45 9.73 5.17
C VAL A 293 22.17 8.43 4.81
N GLY A 294 21.66 7.67 3.83
CA GLY A 294 22.34 6.45 3.35
C GLY A 294 23.75 6.69 2.85
N ALA A 295 23.99 7.80 2.13
CA ALA A 295 25.31 8.18 1.67
C ALA A 295 26.24 8.61 2.83
N ALA A 296 25.71 9.27 3.86
CA ALA A 296 26.49 9.78 4.98
C ALA A 296 26.94 8.70 5.98
N ILE A 297 26.01 7.83 6.40
CA ILE A 297 26.28 6.85 7.47
C ILE A 297 26.43 5.42 6.97
N GLY A 298 26.14 5.15 5.68
CA GLY A 298 26.11 3.84 5.07
C GLY A 298 24.69 3.27 4.98
N THR A 299 24.44 2.43 3.98
CA THR A 299 23.10 1.93 3.65
C THR A 299 22.53 0.96 4.68
N ALA A 300 23.36 0.09 5.28
CA ALA A 300 22.93 -0.83 6.32
C ALA A 300 22.58 -0.10 7.62
N ARG A 301 23.44 0.86 8.04
CA ARG A 301 23.17 1.71 9.22
C ARG A 301 21.95 2.59 9.03
N ALA A 302 21.76 3.14 7.83
CA ALA A 302 20.56 3.92 7.49
C ALA A 302 19.28 3.07 7.58
N LEU A 303 19.30 1.81 7.15
CA LEU A 303 18.18 0.89 7.35
C LEU A 303 17.86 0.66 8.82
N MET A 304 18.88 0.42 9.66
CA MET A 304 18.68 0.26 11.11
C MET A 304 18.12 1.54 11.74
N LEU A 305 18.62 2.71 11.34
CA LEU A 305 18.10 3.99 11.80
C LEU A 305 16.62 4.16 11.44
N PHE A 306 16.28 3.96 10.17
CA PHE A 306 14.93 4.22 9.66
C PHE A 306 13.90 3.16 10.03
N LEU A 307 14.29 1.91 10.11
CA LEU A 307 13.32 0.82 10.36
C LEU A 307 13.22 0.43 11.83
N PHE A 308 14.22 0.75 12.66
CA PHE A 308 14.21 0.43 14.09
C PHE A 308 14.18 1.69 14.97
N TRP A 309 15.22 2.54 14.89
CA TRP A 309 15.39 3.66 15.85
C TRP A 309 14.35 4.75 15.69
N VAL A 310 14.08 5.20 14.47
CA VAL A 310 13.09 6.25 14.22
C VAL A 310 11.67 5.78 14.59
N PRO A 311 11.21 4.57 14.23
CA PRO A 311 9.92 4.06 14.66
C PRO A 311 9.77 3.75 16.16
N MET A 312 10.85 3.74 16.96
CA MET A 312 10.74 3.72 18.43
C MET A 312 9.87 4.86 18.97
N LEU A 313 9.83 5.99 18.26
CA LEU A 313 8.95 7.12 18.60
C LEU A 313 7.44 6.78 18.49
N ALA A 314 7.07 5.62 17.91
CA ALA A 314 5.71 5.10 17.98
C ALA A 314 5.20 4.96 19.42
N LEU A 315 6.10 4.74 20.39
CA LEU A 315 5.77 4.64 21.80
C LEU A 315 5.28 5.96 22.41
N LEU A 316 5.41 7.09 21.71
CA LEU A 316 4.79 8.36 22.08
C LEU A 316 3.27 8.36 21.81
N ILE A 317 2.80 7.59 20.83
CA ILE A 317 1.40 7.58 20.39
C ILE A 317 0.44 7.27 21.56
N PRO A 318 0.65 6.24 22.39
CA PRO A 318 -0.26 5.95 23.51
C PRO A 318 -0.26 7.00 24.63
N LEU A 319 0.75 7.89 24.67
CA LEU A 319 0.83 9.00 25.63
C LEU A 319 -0.03 10.20 25.22
N THR A 320 -0.73 10.09 24.09
CA THR A 320 -1.60 11.15 23.59
C THR A 320 -2.72 11.45 24.58
N GLY A 321 -2.91 12.73 24.85
CA GLY A 321 -3.99 13.25 25.68
C GLY A 321 -4.58 14.54 25.07
N PRO A 322 -5.59 15.13 25.70
CA PRO A 322 -6.19 16.39 25.24
C PRO A 322 -5.19 17.56 25.21
N GLY A 323 -5.44 18.53 24.35
CA GLY A 323 -4.62 19.74 24.22
C GLY A 323 -3.21 19.47 23.71
N ALA A 324 -2.18 19.90 24.42
CA ALA A 324 -0.78 19.71 24.00
C ALA A 324 -0.36 18.25 23.90
N GLY A 325 -1.07 17.33 24.57
CA GLY A 325 -0.80 15.88 24.48
C GLY A 325 -0.99 15.30 23.09
N VAL A 326 -1.74 15.96 22.19
CA VAL A 326 -1.89 15.58 20.79
C VAL A 326 -0.56 15.58 20.03
N ALA A 327 0.42 16.39 20.47
CA ALA A 327 1.76 16.41 19.89
C ALA A 327 2.45 15.02 19.95
N CYS A 328 2.16 14.23 21.00
CA CYS A 328 2.70 12.86 21.11
C CYS A 328 2.27 11.98 19.94
N TYR A 329 1.00 12.07 19.54
CA TYR A 329 0.48 11.33 18.38
C TYR A 329 1.15 11.81 17.09
N VAL A 330 1.19 13.14 16.88
CA VAL A 330 1.77 13.71 15.65
C VAL A 330 3.23 13.33 15.51
N LEU A 331 4.04 13.51 16.56
CA LEU A 331 5.45 13.18 16.54
C LEU A 331 5.73 11.70 16.33
N GLY A 332 4.99 10.84 17.04
CA GLY A 332 5.11 9.39 16.93
C GLY A 332 4.74 8.89 15.54
N SER A 333 3.57 9.27 15.05
CA SER A 333 3.08 8.83 13.74
C SER A 333 3.86 9.43 12.56
N PHE A 334 4.32 10.68 12.68
CA PHE A 334 5.24 11.32 11.74
C PHE A 334 6.56 10.53 11.63
N ALA A 335 7.16 10.19 12.79
CA ALA A 335 8.40 9.43 12.83
C ALA A 335 8.23 8.02 12.22
N VAL A 336 7.14 7.32 12.55
CA VAL A 336 6.82 6.01 11.95
C VAL A 336 6.73 6.11 10.44
N SER A 337 5.98 7.10 9.93
CA SER A 337 5.81 7.32 8.49
C SER A 337 7.14 7.65 7.81
N ALA A 338 7.94 8.55 8.40
CA ALA A 338 9.26 8.93 7.91
C ALA A 338 10.21 7.72 7.85
N GLY A 339 10.28 6.95 8.93
CA GLY A 339 11.15 5.78 9.03
C GLY A 339 10.79 4.70 8.00
N ILE A 340 9.51 4.35 7.89
CA ILE A 340 9.03 3.32 6.96
C ILE A 340 9.31 3.72 5.51
N VAL A 341 8.98 4.96 5.12
CA VAL A 341 9.19 5.41 3.73
C VAL A 341 10.68 5.50 3.40
N ALA A 342 11.49 6.08 4.29
CA ALA A 342 12.93 6.16 4.09
C ALA A 342 13.58 4.76 3.99
N GLY A 343 13.22 3.84 4.89
CA GLY A 343 13.68 2.46 4.87
C GLY A 343 13.26 1.72 3.60
N ASN A 344 12.03 1.94 3.12
CA ASN A 344 11.54 1.36 1.87
C ASN A 344 12.35 1.84 0.65
N VAL A 345 12.74 3.12 0.60
CA VAL A 345 13.60 3.66 -0.48
C VAL A 345 14.96 2.96 -0.51
N VAL A 346 15.62 2.83 0.65
CA VAL A 346 16.92 2.15 0.75
C VAL A 346 16.80 0.66 0.40
N ARG A 347 15.78 -0.01 0.94
CA ARG A 347 15.52 -1.43 0.67
C ARG A 347 15.21 -1.70 -0.80
N ALA A 348 14.37 -0.88 -1.43
CA ALA A 348 14.03 -1.04 -2.85
C ALA A 348 15.25 -0.87 -3.74
N THR A 349 16.11 0.11 -3.44
CA THR A 349 17.38 0.33 -4.17
C THR A 349 18.30 -0.87 -4.04
N PHE A 350 18.44 -1.43 -2.85
CA PHE A 350 19.22 -2.65 -2.63
C PHE A 350 18.62 -3.83 -3.41
N GLN A 351 17.30 -4.07 -3.29
CA GLN A 351 16.64 -5.20 -3.95
C GLN A 351 16.80 -5.15 -5.48
N GLN A 352 16.71 -3.97 -6.08
CA GLN A 352 16.91 -3.78 -7.53
C GLN A 352 18.34 -4.11 -7.99
N ARG A 353 19.36 -3.93 -7.12
CA ARG A 353 20.75 -4.25 -7.43
C ARG A 353 21.09 -5.72 -7.12
N HIS A 354 20.52 -6.25 -6.05
CA HIS A 354 20.82 -7.58 -5.52
C HIS A 354 20.13 -8.71 -6.29
N VAL A 355 18.90 -8.44 -6.78
CA VAL A 355 18.05 -9.45 -7.42
C VAL A 355 18.17 -9.35 -8.95
N PRO A 356 18.51 -10.46 -9.65
CA PRO A 356 18.50 -10.49 -11.12
C PRO A 356 17.12 -10.13 -11.68
N ALA A 357 17.08 -9.31 -12.73
CA ALA A 357 15.83 -8.81 -13.32
C ALA A 357 14.83 -9.92 -13.71
N ARG A 358 15.32 -11.10 -14.11
CA ARG A 358 14.50 -12.27 -14.50
C ARG A 358 13.63 -12.83 -13.38
N VAL A 359 14.03 -12.67 -12.11
CA VAL A 359 13.32 -13.22 -10.94
C VAL A 359 12.71 -12.14 -10.04
N LEU A 360 13.02 -10.86 -10.30
CA LEU A 360 12.56 -9.71 -9.50
C LEU A 360 11.03 -9.67 -9.40
N GLY A 361 10.32 -9.93 -10.49
CA GLY A 361 8.85 -9.96 -10.50
C GLY A 361 8.26 -11.03 -9.58
N ARG A 362 8.84 -12.25 -9.56
CA ARG A 362 8.37 -13.36 -8.69
C ARG A 362 8.61 -13.05 -7.22
N ILE A 363 9.80 -12.54 -6.89
CA ILE A 363 10.14 -12.14 -5.52
C ILE A 363 9.24 -11.00 -5.05
N SER A 364 8.99 -9.99 -5.90
CA SER A 364 8.10 -8.87 -5.57
C SER A 364 6.65 -9.34 -5.35
N ALA A 365 6.12 -10.22 -6.20
CA ALA A 365 4.77 -10.75 -6.05
C ALA A 365 4.61 -11.57 -4.76
N SER A 366 5.57 -12.47 -4.47
CA SER A 366 5.56 -13.28 -3.24
C SER A 366 5.74 -12.40 -1.99
N GLY A 367 6.60 -11.40 -2.05
CA GLY A 367 6.78 -10.41 -0.98
C GLY A 367 5.52 -9.59 -0.73
N SER A 368 4.84 -9.14 -1.77
CA SER A 368 3.57 -8.40 -1.66
C SER A 368 2.47 -9.27 -1.04
N PHE A 369 2.39 -10.54 -1.42
CA PHE A 369 1.42 -11.47 -0.83
C PHE A 369 1.62 -11.62 0.68
N LEU A 370 2.87 -11.81 1.14
CA LEU A 370 3.20 -11.86 2.57
C LEU A 370 2.84 -10.55 3.28
N ASN A 371 3.18 -9.42 2.69
CA ASN A 371 2.95 -8.10 3.26
C ASN A 371 1.45 -7.78 3.38
N TYR A 372 0.68 -7.97 2.31
CA TYR A 372 -0.76 -7.67 2.32
C TYR A 372 -1.56 -8.68 3.14
N GLY A 373 -1.13 -9.96 3.17
CA GLY A 373 -1.75 -10.99 4.01
C GLY A 373 -1.60 -10.72 5.51
N ALA A 374 -0.56 -10.01 5.93
CA ALA A 374 -0.33 -9.65 7.32
C ALA A 374 -1.25 -8.50 7.81
N ILE A 375 -1.76 -7.66 6.90
CA ILE A 375 -2.57 -6.47 7.22
C ILE A 375 -3.87 -6.81 7.97
N PRO A 376 -4.73 -7.71 7.47
CA PRO A 376 -5.97 -8.07 8.18
C PRO A 376 -5.70 -8.66 9.56
N LEU A 377 -4.61 -9.44 9.70
CA LEU A 377 -4.23 -10.06 10.97
C LEU A 377 -3.91 -9.02 12.02
N GLY A 378 -3.14 -7.98 11.65
CA GLY A 378 -2.81 -6.86 12.54
C GLY A 378 -4.05 -6.10 12.99
N ALA A 379 -4.93 -5.77 12.05
CA ALA A 379 -6.17 -5.06 12.35
C ALA A 379 -7.08 -5.87 13.30
N LEU A 380 -7.31 -7.15 13.01
CA LEU A 380 -8.15 -8.01 13.86
C LEU A 380 -7.54 -8.23 15.25
N ALA A 381 -6.22 -8.45 15.34
CA ALA A 381 -5.54 -8.65 16.60
C ALA A 381 -5.67 -7.42 17.52
N SER A 382 -5.48 -6.21 16.98
CA SER A 382 -5.60 -4.99 17.77
C SER A 382 -7.05 -4.64 18.13
N GLY A 383 -8.01 -4.91 17.23
CA GLY A 383 -9.43 -4.76 17.53
C GLY A 383 -9.88 -5.70 18.66
N ALA A 384 -9.46 -6.97 18.61
CA ALA A 384 -9.73 -7.94 19.68
C ALA A 384 -9.06 -7.54 21.00
N ALA A 385 -7.80 -7.07 20.95
CA ALA A 385 -7.12 -6.56 22.14
C ALA A 385 -7.84 -5.34 22.73
N ALA A 386 -8.27 -4.39 21.87
CA ALA A 386 -8.99 -3.21 22.32
C ALA A 386 -10.33 -3.55 23.00
N SER A 387 -11.03 -4.58 22.52
CA SER A 387 -12.26 -5.07 23.15
C SER A 387 -12.00 -5.78 24.49
N ALA A 388 -10.86 -6.47 24.62
CA ALA A 388 -10.55 -7.26 25.81
C ALA A 388 -9.95 -6.42 26.94
N VAL A 389 -9.01 -5.51 26.63
CA VAL A 389 -8.22 -4.76 27.63
C VAL A 389 -8.40 -3.25 27.53
N GLY A 390 -9.24 -2.76 26.61
CA GLY A 390 -9.45 -1.34 26.36
C GLY A 390 -8.53 -0.75 25.29
N VAL A 391 -8.92 0.41 24.76
CA VAL A 391 -8.27 1.04 23.59
C VAL A 391 -6.85 1.50 23.91
N VAL A 392 -6.60 2.08 25.08
CA VAL A 392 -5.27 2.59 25.46
C VAL A 392 -4.24 1.47 25.64
N PRO A 393 -4.49 0.40 26.42
CA PRO A 393 -3.57 -0.74 26.47
C PRO A 393 -3.36 -1.42 25.12
N ALA A 394 -4.41 -1.55 24.29
CA ALA A 394 -4.28 -2.08 22.94
C ALA A 394 -3.40 -1.20 22.05
N MET A 395 -3.49 0.13 22.18
CA MET A 395 -2.62 1.07 21.46
C MET A 395 -1.16 0.90 21.90
N TRP A 396 -0.87 0.68 23.19
CA TRP A 396 0.48 0.36 23.67
C TRP A 396 1.02 -0.92 23.03
N LEU A 397 0.23 -1.99 23.00
CA LEU A 397 0.62 -3.27 22.37
C LEU A 397 0.88 -3.08 20.87
N ALA A 398 -0.02 -2.38 20.17
CA ALA A 398 0.08 -2.17 18.74
C ALA A 398 1.29 -1.31 18.37
N THR A 399 1.55 -0.22 19.10
CA THR A 399 2.70 0.67 18.84
C THR A 399 4.03 0.06 19.25
N ALA A 400 4.07 -0.73 20.34
CA ALA A 400 5.26 -1.50 20.72
C ALA A 400 5.60 -2.60 19.70
N ALA A 401 4.60 -3.16 19.02
CA ALA A 401 4.82 -4.13 17.96
C ALA A 401 5.61 -3.54 16.76
N VAL A 402 5.59 -2.21 16.55
CA VAL A 402 6.31 -1.56 15.43
C VAL A 402 7.83 -1.72 15.56
N PRO A 403 8.51 -1.29 16.63
CA PRO A 403 9.93 -1.55 16.81
C PRO A 403 10.25 -3.03 17.03
N LEU A 404 9.33 -3.81 17.64
CA LEU A 404 9.50 -5.26 17.79
C LEU A 404 9.55 -5.99 16.45
N ALA A 405 8.73 -5.57 15.47
CA ALA A 405 8.81 -6.09 14.11
C ALA A 405 10.20 -5.87 13.49
N ALA A 406 10.85 -4.76 13.81
CA ALA A 406 12.20 -4.46 13.34
C ALA A 406 13.30 -5.22 14.11
N ALA A 407 12.99 -5.83 15.26
CA ALA A 407 13.96 -6.66 15.97
C ALA A 407 14.48 -7.84 15.12
N VAL A 408 13.69 -8.30 14.14
CA VAL A 408 14.13 -9.30 13.14
C VAL A 408 15.39 -8.86 12.39
N LEU A 409 15.59 -7.55 12.19
CA LEU A 409 16.79 -7.02 11.54
C LEU A 409 18.07 -7.31 12.34
N TRP A 410 17.97 -7.43 13.66
CA TRP A 410 19.09 -7.77 14.55
C TRP A 410 19.51 -9.25 14.44
N LEU A 411 18.61 -10.11 13.94
CA LEU A 411 18.91 -11.53 13.67
C LEU A 411 19.63 -11.74 12.34
N SER A 412 19.87 -10.68 11.58
CA SER A 412 20.59 -10.68 10.30
C SER A 412 22.00 -10.09 10.45
N PRO A 413 22.85 -10.18 9.44
CA PRO A 413 24.15 -9.52 9.44
C PRO A 413 24.11 -8.00 9.44
N LEU A 414 22.91 -7.39 9.23
CA LEU A 414 22.70 -5.94 9.04
C LEU A 414 23.38 -5.06 10.11
N PRO A 415 23.26 -5.34 11.43
CA PRO A 415 23.82 -4.48 12.47
C PRO A 415 25.36 -4.37 12.44
N ARG A 416 26.03 -5.37 11.84
CA ARG A 416 27.50 -5.44 11.77
C ARG A 416 28.08 -4.72 10.55
N LEU A 417 27.23 -4.31 9.62
CA LEU A 417 27.65 -3.71 8.36
C LEU A 417 27.48 -2.20 8.38
N ARG A 418 28.33 -1.50 7.66
CA ARG A 418 28.14 -0.10 7.32
C ARG A 418 27.21 0.02 6.10
N ASP A 419 27.54 -0.72 5.05
CA ASP A 419 26.83 -0.74 3.80
C ASP A 419 26.28 -2.13 3.49
N LEU A 420 25.17 -2.19 2.74
CA LEU A 420 24.65 -3.44 2.22
C LEU A 420 25.60 -3.99 1.14
N PRO A 421 25.75 -5.31 1.01
CA PRO A 421 26.66 -5.88 0.02
C PRO A 421 26.27 -5.49 -1.41
N ASP A 422 27.27 -5.05 -2.18
CA ASP A 422 27.13 -4.88 -3.62
C ASP A 422 27.38 -6.22 -4.31
N GLY A 423 26.38 -6.83 -4.87
CA GLY A 423 26.54 -8.04 -5.68
C GLY A 423 25.29 -8.88 -5.78
N SER A 424 25.08 -9.44 -6.96
CA SER A 424 23.99 -10.38 -7.20
C SER A 424 24.19 -11.62 -6.33
N ALA A 425 23.15 -12.03 -5.60
CA ALA A 425 23.01 -13.43 -5.16
C ALA A 425 22.88 -14.30 -6.43
N ALA A 426 23.99 -14.58 -7.07
CA ALA A 426 24.03 -15.68 -8.03
C ALA A 426 23.80 -16.93 -7.17
N PRO A 427 22.70 -17.70 -7.36
CA PRO A 427 22.68 -19.04 -6.82
C PRO A 427 23.94 -19.73 -7.34
N ALA A 428 24.74 -20.27 -6.41
CA ALA A 428 25.88 -21.09 -6.79
C ALA A 428 25.36 -22.11 -7.82
N THR A 429 25.74 -21.94 -9.05
CA THR A 429 25.50 -22.94 -10.11
C THR A 429 26.17 -24.20 -9.56
N PRO A 430 25.45 -25.32 -9.39
CA PRO A 430 26.14 -26.58 -9.05
C PRO A 430 27.24 -26.74 -10.06
N ALA A 431 28.48 -26.85 -9.58
CA ALA A 431 29.63 -27.06 -10.43
C ALA A 431 29.29 -28.18 -11.42
N ALA A 432 29.30 -27.88 -12.70
CA ALA A 432 29.15 -28.88 -13.74
C ALA A 432 30.21 -29.94 -13.44
N SER A 433 29.78 -31.16 -13.19
CA SER A 433 30.68 -32.32 -13.00
C SER A 433 31.63 -32.36 -14.21
N PRO A 434 32.94 -32.44 -14.02
CA PRO A 434 33.87 -32.51 -15.13
C PRO A 434 33.51 -33.76 -15.98
N THR A 435 33.23 -33.54 -17.23
CA THR A 435 33.03 -34.59 -18.22
C THR A 435 34.28 -35.45 -18.24
N PRO A 436 34.20 -36.78 -18.08
CA PRO A 436 35.37 -37.62 -18.14
C PRO A 436 35.95 -37.51 -19.54
N VAL A 437 37.18 -37.01 -19.65
CA VAL A 437 37.99 -37.02 -20.87
C VAL A 437 38.25 -38.47 -21.19
N GLY A 438 37.65 -38.96 -22.27
CA GLY A 438 37.97 -40.27 -22.84
C GLY A 438 39.45 -40.34 -23.19
N ARG A 439 40.11 -41.36 -22.63
CA ARG A 439 41.49 -41.75 -23.06
C ARG A 439 41.41 -42.46 -24.39
N PRO A 440 42.43 -42.27 -25.25
CA PRO A 440 42.54 -42.88 -26.59
C PRO A 440 42.66 -44.39 -26.57
#